data_22f7134749264907f57b6d036ce7571f
#
_entry.id   22f7134749264907f57b6d036ce7571f
#
_cell.length_a   1.000
_cell.length_b   1.000
_cell.length_c   1.000
_cell.angle_alpha   90.00
_cell.angle_beta   90.00
_cell.angle_gamma   90.00
#
_symmetry.space_group_name_H-M   'P 1'
#
loop_
_entity.id
_entity.type
_entity.pdbx_description
1 polymer ?
#
loop_
_entity_poly.entity_id
_entity_poly.type
_entity_poly.pdbx_seq_one_letter_code
_entity_poly.pdbx_strand_id
1 'polypeptide(L)'
;MKVYRIRADPAYLSLAARSGVGPGAGPLVFDGTRTGADQLPLSALIGKPALPPGDLCYVEQGAIAVAPHAYAVVGPFFEMAGEGLPLIVRGVEYILLNVLECINCLDRARSQGGSEQGMDGAAHLSRYVFHDRRFSESSIFKIPETCEGEVLVLDRSGDPETDFNAAVEEFRLSGIAFEEIWASDSTPE
;
A
#
# COMPACT_ATOMS: atom_id res chain seq x y z
N MET A 1 10.46 16.74 1.79
CA MET A 1 9.50 15.62 1.91
C MET A 1 9.09 15.16 0.54
N LYS A 2 8.84 13.86 0.38
CA LYS A 2 8.31 13.28 -0.86
C LYS A 2 7.16 12.33 -0.55
N VAL A 3 6.25 12.16 -1.51
CA VAL A 3 5.21 11.14 -1.44
C VAL A 3 5.37 10.21 -2.63
N TYR A 4 5.37 8.92 -2.33
CA TYR A 4 5.42 7.87 -3.32
C TYR A 4 4.09 7.10 -3.34
N ARG A 5 3.75 6.58 -4.49
CA ARG A 5 2.71 5.57 -4.65
C ARG A 5 3.37 4.19 -4.79
N ILE A 6 2.85 3.21 -4.05
CA ILE A 6 3.31 1.84 -4.20
C ILE A 6 2.75 1.24 -5.49
N ARG A 7 3.63 0.54 -6.23
CA ARG A 7 3.33 -0.18 -7.45
C ARG A 7 3.83 -1.61 -7.38
N ALA A 8 3.23 -2.47 -8.20
CA ALA A 8 3.80 -3.80 -8.43
C ALA A 8 5.15 -3.68 -9.14
N ASP A 9 6.17 -4.38 -8.64
CA ASP A 9 7.39 -4.60 -9.40
C ASP A 9 7.11 -5.68 -10.46
N PRO A 10 7.32 -5.40 -11.77
CA PRO A 10 7.00 -6.34 -12.84
C PRO A 10 7.85 -7.61 -12.83
N ALA A 11 8.96 -7.66 -12.09
CA ALA A 11 9.80 -8.84 -11.92
C ALA A 11 9.23 -9.83 -10.89
N TYR A 12 8.24 -9.42 -10.11
CA TYR A 12 7.64 -10.20 -9.04
C TYR A 12 6.13 -10.38 -9.24
N LEU A 13 5.55 -11.34 -8.52
CA LEU A 13 4.11 -11.58 -8.58
C LEU A 13 3.33 -10.45 -7.90
N SER A 14 2.19 -10.09 -8.46
CA SER A 14 1.14 -9.34 -7.77
C SER A 14 0.05 -10.28 -7.27
N LEU A 15 -0.69 -9.86 -6.26
CA LEU A 15 -1.74 -10.62 -5.60
C LEU A 15 -3.07 -9.90 -5.71
N ALA A 16 -4.16 -10.67 -5.72
CA ALA A 16 -5.49 -10.19 -5.39
C ALA A 16 -6.01 -10.96 -4.17
N ALA A 17 -6.41 -10.26 -3.13
CA ALA A 17 -6.93 -10.87 -1.92
C ALA A 17 -8.41 -11.23 -2.05
N ARG A 18 -8.82 -12.34 -1.43
CA ARG A 18 -10.19 -12.82 -1.37
C ARG A 18 -10.57 -13.23 0.04
N SER A 19 -11.82 -12.99 0.41
CA SER A 19 -12.40 -13.49 1.65
C SER A 19 -12.71 -15.00 1.53
N GLY A 20 -12.34 -15.77 2.55
CA GLY A 20 -12.62 -17.21 2.60
C GLY A 20 -11.73 -18.06 1.69
N VAL A 21 -12.02 -19.36 1.68
CA VAL A 21 -11.32 -20.37 0.88
C VAL A 21 -12.33 -21.15 0.06
N GLY A 22 -12.06 -21.32 -1.25
CA GLY A 22 -12.90 -22.13 -2.12
C GLY A 22 -13.92 -21.35 -2.97
N PRO A 23 -14.95 -22.02 -3.52
CA PRO A 23 -15.86 -21.45 -4.53
C PRO A 23 -16.70 -20.26 -4.06
N GLY A 24 -16.82 -20.04 -2.74
CA GLY A 24 -17.54 -18.90 -2.15
C GLY A 24 -16.66 -17.68 -1.84
N ALA A 25 -15.35 -17.75 -2.14
CA ALA A 25 -14.43 -16.64 -1.88
C ALA A 25 -14.75 -15.44 -2.79
N GLY A 26 -15.05 -14.29 -2.16
CA GLY A 26 -15.36 -13.03 -2.85
C GLY A 26 -14.14 -12.08 -2.92
N PRO A 27 -14.15 -11.11 -3.85
CA PRO A 27 -13.14 -10.06 -3.86
C PRO A 27 -13.23 -9.23 -2.57
N LEU A 28 -12.07 -8.79 -2.08
CA LEU A 28 -11.97 -7.84 -0.97
C LEU A 28 -11.62 -6.46 -1.51
N VAL A 29 -12.05 -5.45 -0.79
CA VAL A 29 -11.64 -4.06 -1.00
C VAL A 29 -11.07 -3.55 0.32
N PHE A 30 -9.92 -2.91 0.26
CA PHE A 30 -9.25 -2.32 1.42
C PHE A 30 -9.39 -0.80 1.34
N ASP A 31 -10.55 -0.30 1.75
CA ASP A 31 -10.97 1.10 1.64
C ASP A 31 -10.59 1.97 2.86
N GLY A 32 -9.72 1.47 3.73
CA GLY A 32 -9.36 2.15 4.97
C GLY A 32 -10.22 1.75 6.16
N THR A 33 -11.11 0.76 6.01
CA THR A 33 -11.88 0.18 7.11
C THR A 33 -11.34 -1.17 7.56
N ARG A 34 -11.65 -1.57 8.79
CA ARG A 34 -11.22 -2.86 9.33
C ARG A 34 -11.89 -4.02 8.62
N THR A 35 -11.11 -5.06 8.38
CA THR A 35 -11.62 -6.32 7.84
C THR A 35 -12.45 -7.05 8.90
N GLY A 36 -13.68 -7.44 8.56
CA GLY A 36 -14.55 -8.20 9.47
C GLY A 36 -14.02 -9.62 9.71
N ALA A 37 -14.27 -10.14 10.92
CA ALA A 37 -13.85 -11.49 11.29
C ALA A 37 -14.48 -12.59 10.41
N ASP A 38 -15.64 -12.32 9.83
CA ASP A 38 -16.35 -13.18 8.88
C ASP A 38 -15.67 -13.28 7.50
N GLN A 39 -14.76 -12.36 7.20
CA GLN A 39 -13.98 -12.37 5.96
C GLN A 39 -12.69 -13.20 6.05
N LEU A 40 -12.30 -13.61 7.25
CA LEU A 40 -11.13 -14.46 7.49
C LEU A 40 -11.45 -15.95 7.35
N PRO A 41 -10.48 -16.80 6.98
CA PRO A 41 -9.11 -16.48 6.56
C PRO A 41 -9.05 -15.90 5.14
N LEU A 42 -7.99 -15.13 4.87
CA LEU A 42 -7.75 -14.58 3.54
C LEU A 42 -7.01 -15.57 2.65
N SER A 43 -7.33 -15.55 1.36
CA SER A 43 -6.61 -16.30 0.32
C SER A 43 -6.12 -15.35 -0.78
N ALA A 44 -5.01 -15.73 -1.43
CA ALA A 44 -4.45 -14.96 -2.53
C ALA A 44 -4.74 -15.60 -3.87
N LEU A 45 -5.23 -14.80 -4.83
CA LEU A 45 -5.14 -15.12 -6.25
C LEU A 45 -3.82 -14.54 -6.78
N ILE A 46 -3.12 -15.32 -7.57
CA ILE A 46 -1.84 -14.94 -8.14
C ILE A 46 -2.05 -14.61 -9.62
N GLY A 47 -1.86 -13.32 -9.97
CA GLY A 47 -2.09 -12.85 -11.34
C GLY A 47 -1.10 -13.42 -12.36
N LYS A 48 0.18 -13.54 -11.97
CA LYS A 48 1.27 -14.06 -12.83
C LYS A 48 2.02 -15.20 -12.13
N PRO A 49 1.51 -16.44 -12.17
CA PRO A 49 2.06 -17.54 -11.37
C PRO A 49 3.49 -17.96 -11.73
N ALA A 50 4.01 -17.56 -12.90
CA ALA A 50 5.40 -17.84 -13.30
C ALA A 50 6.45 -16.97 -12.58
N LEU A 51 6.04 -15.81 -12.03
CA LEU A 51 6.96 -14.91 -11.34
C LEU A 51 7.23 -15.39 -9.90
N PRO A 52 8.43 -15.10 -9.35
CA PRO A 52 8.74 -15.37 -7.95
C PRO A 52 7.94 -14.44 -7.03
N PRO A 53 7.63 -14.86 -5.79
CA PRO A 53 7.18 -13.93 -4.77
C PRO A 53 8.33 -13.02 -4.35
N GLY A 54 8.01 -11.74 -4.03
CA GLY A 54 8.94 -10.82 -3.40
C GLY A 54 8.92 -10.95 -1.88
N ASP A 55 9.82 -10.22 -1.21
CA ASP A 55 9.77 -10.00 0.23
C ASP A 55 8.51 -9.23 0.61
N LEU A 56 8.12 -8.31 -0.26
CA LEU A 56 6.85 -7.60 -0.28
C LEU A 56 6.09 -7.98 -1.55
N CYS A 57 4.77 -8.11 -1.46
CA CYS A 57 3.92 -8.35 -2.62
C CYS A 57 2.86 -7.25 -2.72
N TYR A 58 2.76 -6.63 -3.89
CA TYR A 58 1.68 -5.70 -4.18
C TYR A 58 0.35 -6.44 -4.24
N VAL A 59 -0.67 -5.93 -3.56
CA VAL A 59 -2.04 -6.43 -3.58
C VAL A 59 -2.92 -5.41 -4.30
N GLU A 60 -3.57 -5.84 -5.39
CA GLU A 60 -4.26 -4.95 -6.35
C GLU A 60 -5.37 -4.10 -5.71
N GLN A 61 -5.97 -4.55 -4.62
CA GLN A 61 -7.04 -3.85 -3.92
C GLN A 61 -6.53 -2.81 -2.89
N GLY A 62 -5.35 -2.25 -3.07
CA GLY A 62 -4.81 -1.21 -2.18
C GLY A 62 -4.29 -1.74 -0.85
N ALA A 63 -3.56 -2.85 -0.88
CA ALA A 63 -2.89 -3.44 0.26
C ALA A 63 -1.48 -3.92 -0.11
N ILE A 64 -0.70 -4.34 0.90
CA ILE A 64 0.64 -4.89 0.74
C ILE A 64 0.72 -6.16 1.55
N ALA A 65 1.31 -7.21 1.01
CA ALA A 65 1.63 -8.40 1.79
C ALA A 65 3.14 -8.52 2.00
N VAL A 66 3.58 -8.93 3.19
CA VAL A 66 4.98 -9.08 3.56
C VAL A 66 5.29 -10.51 3.98
N ALA A 67 6.41 -11.03 3.49
CA ALA A 67 6.93 -12.33 3.88
C ALA A 67 7.41 -12.32 5.35
N PRO A 68 7.35 -13.46 6.07
CA PRO A 68 7.69 -13.51 7.49
C PRO A 68 9.08 -12.97 7.84
N HIS A 69 10.08 -13.24 7.00
CA HIS A 69 11.44 -12.80 7.25
C HIS A 69 11.62 -11.29 7.09
N ALA A 70 10.85 -10.65 6.21
CA ALA A 70 10.89 -9.21 5.99
C ALA A 70 10.06 -8.44 7.03
N TYR A 71 9.11 -9.10 7.70
CA TYR A 71 8.27 -8.47 8.72
C TYR A 71 9.05 -7.91 9.90
N ALA A 72 10.21 -8.50 10.24
CA ALA A 72 11.08 -7.96 11.28
C ALA A 72 11.56 -6.52 10.98
N VAL A 73 11.67 -6.17 9.70
CA VAL A 73 12.06 -4.82 9.25
C VAL A 73 10.86 -3.90 9.15
N VAL A 74 9.79 -4.34 8.47
CA VAL A 74 8.67 -3.44 8.13
C VAL A 74 7.49 -3.51 9.09
N GLY A 75 7.49 -4.45 10.03
CA GLY A 75 6.41 -4.62 11.01
C GLY A 75 6.03 -3.36 11.79
N PRO A 76 6.99 -2.59 12.33
CA PRO A 76 6.69 -1.33 13.02
C PRO A 76 5.90 -0.33 12.18
N PHE A 77 6.21 -0.22 10.88
CA PHE A 77 5.45 0.64 9.96
C PHE A 77 4.03 0.12 9.74
N PHE A 78 3.86 -1.21 9.70
CA PHE A 78 2.55 -1.84 9.53
C PHE A 78 1.66 -1.62 10.76
N GLU A 79 2.22 -1.74 11.96
CA GLU A 79 1.50 -1.49 13.22
C GLU A 79 1.02 -0.04 13.35
N MET A 80 1.80 0.91 12.82
CA MET A 80 1.41 2.32 12.79
C MET A 80 0.35 2.62 11.72
N ALA A 81 0.38 1.91 10.60
CA ALA A 81 -0.46 2.22 9.44
C ALA A 81 -1.83 1.52 9.46
N GLY A 82 -1.98 0.38 10.16
CA GLY A 82 -3.23 -0.36 10.08
C GLY A 82 -3.24 -1.69 10.83
N GLU A 83 -3.82 -2.71 10.19
CA GLU A 83 -3.92 -4.05 10.76
C GLU A 83 -3.23 -5.09 9.88
N GLY A 84 -2.51 -6.00 10.52
CA GLY A 84 -1.90 -7.16 9.87
C GLY A 84 -2.88 -8.34 9.81
N LEU A 85 -3.13 -8.88 8.64
CA LEU A 85 -4.03 -10.01 8.41
C LEU A 85 -3.26 -11.20 7.83
N PRO A 86 -3.51 -12.43 8.31
CA PRO A 86 -2.85 -13.62 7.76
C PRO A 86 -3.32 -13.88 6.33
N LEU A 87 -2.37 -14.09 5.41
CA LEU A 87 -2.60 -14.38 4.00
C LEU A 87 -1.72 -15.53 3.55
N ILE A 88 -2.31 -16.58 2.99
CA ILE A 88 -1.54 -17.70 2.45
C ILE A 88 -1.18 -17.47 0.98
N VAL A 89 0.11 -17.41 0.68
CA VAL A 89 0.67 -17.26 -0.66
C VAL A 89 1.53 -18.50 -0.97
N ARG A 90 1.10 -19.36 -1.88
CA ARG A 90 1.81 -20.60 -2.24
C ARG A 90 2.20 -21.48 -1.05
N GLY A 91 1.32 -21.56 -0.05
CA GLY A 91 1.55 -22.37 1.15
C GLY A 91 2.48 -21.71 2.19
N VAL A 92 2.93 -20.50 1.96
CA VAL A 92 3.67 -19.67 2.93
C VAL A 92 2.73 -18.64 3.51
N GLU A 93 2.74 -18.47 4.82
CA GLU A 93 1.97 -17.43 5.51
C GLU A 93 2.67 -16.08 5.37
N TYR A 94 1.99 -15.13 4.73
CA TYR A 94 2.34 -13.72 4.64
C TYR A 94 1.47 -12.92 5.59
N ILE A 95 1.91 -11.73 5.96
CA ILE A 95 1.09 -10.76 6.67
C ILE A 95 0.65 -9.70 5.66
N LEU A 96 -0.66 -9.59 5.43
CA LEU A 96 -1.25 -8.54 4.61
C LEU A 96 -1.51 -7.31 5.47
N LEU A 97 -0.97 -6.16 5.08
CA LEU A 97 -1.33 -4.87 5.67
C LEU A 97 -2.60 -4.34 5.02
N ASN A 98 -3.68 -4.28 5.81
CA ASN A 98 -4.82 -3.43 5.53
C ASN A 98 -4.56 -2.05 6.12
N VAL A 99 -4.29 -1.05 5.26
CA VAL A 99 -3.98 0.30 5.69
C VAL A 99 -5.26 1.00 6.16
N LEU A 100 -5.31 1.35 7.44
CA LEU A 100 -6.42 2.06 8.09
C LEU A 100 -6.15 3.56 8.25
N GLU A 101 -4.87 3.95 8.16
CA GLU A 101 -4.46 5.34 8.22
C GLU A 101 -4.89 6.07 6.94
N CYS A 102 -6.05 6.72 7.00
CA CYS A 102 -6.62 7.46 5.89
C CYS A 102 -6.62 8.96 6.20
N ILE A 103 -5.73 9.72 5.52
CA ILE A 103 -5.40 11.11 5.85
C ILE A 103 -6.01 12.08 4.84
N ASN A 104 -6.80 13.04 5.31
CA ASN A 104 -7.31 14.13 4.46
C ASN A 104 -6.23 15.22 4.27
N CYS A 105 -5.16 14.88 3.56
CA CYS A 105 -4.01 15.75 3.32
C CYS A 105 -3.93 16.29 1.87
N LEU A 106 -4.76 15.80 0.95
CA LEU A 106 -4.76 16.27 -0.44
C LEU A 106 -5.27 17.70 -0.56
N ASP A 107 -4.54 18.56 -1.29
CA ASP A 107 -5.01 19.87 -1.74
C ASP A 107 -5.84 19.68 -3.01
N ARG A 108 -7.16 19.53 -2.84
CA ARG A 108 -8.08 19.29 -3.96
C ARG A 108 -8.13 20.43 -4.97
N ALA A 109 -7.82 21.66 -4.54
CA ALA A 109 -7.85 22.82 -5.43
C ALA A 109 -6.65 22.87 -6.39
N ARG A 110 -5.51 22.31 -5.95
CA ARG A 110 -4.27 22.29 -6.72
C ARG A 110 -3.97 20.95 -7.37
N SER A 111 -4.63 19.87 -6.93
CA SER A 111 -4.53 18.53 -7.52
C SER A 111 -5.41 18.43 -8.78
N GLN A 112 -5.11 17.50 -9.68
CA GLN A 112 -5.82 17.33 -10.94
C GLN A 112 -6.19 15.87 -11.18
N GLY A 113 -7.33 15.65 -11.83
CA GLY A 113 -7.89 14.31 -12.10
C GLY A 113 -8.98 13.94 -11.09
N GLY A 114 -9.41 12.69 -11.11
CA GLY A 114 -10.40 12.16 -10.14
C GLY A 114 -11.85 12.17 -10.61
N SER A 115 -12.15 12.57 -11.84
CA SER A 115 -13.50 12.51 -12.41
C SER A 115 -13.75 11.32 -13.36
N GLU A 116 -12.70 10.64 -13.81
CA GLU A 116 -12.83 9.44 -14.63
C GLU A 116 -12.55 8.22 -13.74
N GLN A 117 -13.57 7.42 -13.50
CA GLN A 117 -13.40 6.07 -12.95
C GLN A 117 -12.62 5.26 -13.97
N GLY A 118 -11.45 4.77 -13.61
CA GLY A 118 -10.73 3.77 -14.38
C GLY A 118 -11.58 2.50 -14.56
N MET A 119 -11.16 1.59 -15.41
CA MET A 119 -11.87 0.30 -15.65
C MET A 119 -12.00 -0.53 -14.35
N ASP A 120 -11.24 -0.19 -13.31
CA ASP A 120 -11.20 -0.77 -11.97
C ASP A 120 -12.04 0.01 -10.93
N GLY A 121 -12.73 1.07 -11.36
CA GLY A 121 -13.62 1.87 -10.48
C GLY A 121 -12.90 2.88 -9.57
N ALA A 122 -11.56 2.86 -9.50
CA ALA A 122 -10.80 3.78 -8.68
C ALA A 122 -10.64 5.15 -9.37
N ALA A 123 -10.71 6.23 -8.59
CA ALA A 123 -10.41 7.56 -9.08
C ALA A 123 -8.89 7.69 -9.29
N HIS A 124 -8.49 8.08 -10.49
CA HIS A 124 -7.08 8.34 -10.81
C HIS A 124 -6.78 9.83 -10.79
N LEU A 125 -5.84 10.24 -9.94
CA LEU A 125 -5.30 11.57 -9.96
C LEU A 125 -4.08 11.62 -10.91
N SER A 126 -4.07 12.59 -11.81
CA SER A 126 -2.94 12.84 -12.73
C SER A 126 -1.87 13.75 -12.10
N ARG A 127 -2.25 14.53 -11.10
CA ARG A 127 -1.36 15.39 -10.34
C ARG A 127 -1.78 15.44 -8.88
N TYR A 128 -0.83 15.17 -7.99
CA TYR A 128 -1.00 15.27 -6.55
C TYR A 128 -0.37 16.55 -6.04
N VAL A 129 -1.05 17.23 -5.10
CA VAL A 129 -0.51 18.29 -4.26
C VAL A 129 -1.00 18.04 -2.84
N PHE A 130 -0.11 18.09 -1.87
CA PHE A 130 -0.45 17.80 -0.49
C PHE A 130 -0.24 19.02 0.40
N HIS A 131 -0.97 19.05 1.52
CA HIS A 131 -0.77 19.97 2.62
C HIS A 131 0.21 19.35 3.62
N ASP A 132 1.46 19.79 3.63
CA ASP A 132 2.57 19.25 4.44
C ASP A 132 2.22 19.07 5.92
N ARG A 133 1.49 20.04 6.48
CA ARG A 133 1.10 20.07 7.91
C ARG A 133 0.00 19.09 8.30
N ARG A 134 -0.57 18.36 7.32
CA ARG A 134 -1.66 17.42 7.56
C ARG A 134 -1.21 15.96 7.58
N PHE A 135 0.04 15.68 7.29
CA PHE A 135 0.57 14.33 7.39
C PHE A 135 0.62 13.89 8.86
N SER A 136 0.25 12.63 9.10
CA SER A 136 0.37 11.96 10.39
C SER A 136 1.81 11.46 10.63
N GLU A 137 2.05 10.82 11.75
CA GLU A 137 3.35 10.20 12.06
C GLU A 137 3.62 8.95 11.21
N SER A 138 2.57 8.25 10.73
CA SER A 138 2.73 7.09 9.87
C SER A 138 3.38 7.45 8.54
N SER A 139 4.35 6.64 8.09
CA SER A 139 4.91 6.78 6.76
C SER A 139 4.10 6.06 5.68
N ILE A 140 3.17 5.14 6.06
CA ILE A 140 2.26 4.47 5.13
C ILE A 140 0.85 4.97 5.39
N PHE A 141 0.15 5.40 4.34
CA PHE A 141 -1.18 5.97 4.48
C PHE A 141 -2.01 5.84 3.20
N LYS A 142 -3.27 6.21 3.31
CA LYS A 142 -4.21 6.41 2.20
C LYS A 142 -4.79 7.82 2.23
N ILE A 143 -5.43 8.21 1.14
CA ILE A 143 -6.24 9.43 1.08
C ILE A 143 -7.68 9.06 0.69
N PRO A 144 -8.70 9.80 1.14
CA PRO A 144 -10.10 9.47 0.86
C PRO A 144 -10.43 9.38 -0.64
N GLU A 145 -9.71 10.13 -1.47
CA GLU A 145 -9.94 10.22 -2.90
C GLU A 145 -9.59 8.94 -3.67
N THR A 146 -8.62 8.17 -3.18
CA THR A 146 -8.10 6.96 -3.87
C THR A 146 -7.95 5.76 -2.94
N CYS A 147 -8.64 5.77 -1.78
CA CYS A 147 -8.42 4.79 -0.70
C CYS A 147 -8.66 3.33 -1.10
N GLU A 148 -9.50 3.07 -2.10
CA GLU A 148 -9.81 1.71 -2.56
C GLU A 148 -8.70 1.07 -3.41
N GLY A 149 -7.82 1.87 -4.01
CA GLY A 149 -6.85 1.37 -4.99
C GLY A 149 -5.40 1.73 -4.71
N GLU A 150 -5.12 2.71 -3.85
CA GLU A 150 -3.77 3.21 -3.67
C GLU A 150 -3.29 3.12 -2.23
N VAL A 151 -2.02 2.73 -2.08
CA VAL A 151 -1.24 2.89 -0.85
C VAL A 151 -0.16 3.91 -1.14
N LEU A 152 -0.09 4.92 -0.28
CA LEU A 152 0.88 6.01 -0.38
C LEU A 152 1.93 5.89 0.72
N VAL A 153 3.12 6.38 0.42
CA VAL A 153 4.26 6.39 1.35
C VAL A 153 4.83 7.79 1.44
N LEU A 154 4.97 8.29 2.65
CA LEU A 154 5.62 9.54 2.96
C LEU A 154 7.08 9.29 3.34
N ASP A 155 7.97 9.95 2.63
CA ASP A 155 9.39 10.08 2.94
C ASP A 155 9.65 11.49 3.48
N ARG A 156 10.07 11.58 4.73
CA ARG A 156 10.36 12.85 5.39
C ARG A 156 11.82 13.25 5.28
N SER A 157 12.71 12.26 5.41
CA SER A 157 14.15 12.49 5.61
C SER A 157 15.05 11.45 4.93
N GLY A 158 14.47 10.35 4.42
CA GLY A 158 15.24 9.19 3.95
C GLY A 158 15.82 8.35 5.08
N ASP A 159 15.27 8.46 6.29
CA ASP A 159 15.73 7.69 7.44
C ASP A 159 15.00 6.33 7.50
N PRO A 160 15.72 5.18 7.43
CA PRO A 160 15.11 3.86 7.44
C PRO A 160 14.44 3.50 8.77
N GLU A 161 14.64 4.25 9.84
CA GLU A 161 13.93 4.04 11.11
C GLU A 161 12.52 4.67 11.09
N THR A 162 12.29 5.68 10.25
CA THR A 162 11.03 6.44 10.23
C THR A 162 10.32 6.43 8.88
N ASP A 163 11.04 6.18 7.79
CA ASP A 163 10.52 6.26 6.43
C ASP A 163 10.51 4.85 5.79
N PHE A 164 9.33 4.33 5.50
CA PHE A 164 9.14 2.96 5.00
C PHE A 164 9.91 2.67 3.70
N ASN A 165 9.90 3.60 2.75
CA ASN A 165 10.64 3.44 1.49
C ASN A 165 12.15 3.34 1.75
N ALA A 166 12.68 4.17 2.67
CA ALA A 166 14.10 4.13 3.04
C ALA A 166 14.46 2.79 3.71
N ALA A 167 13.59 2.24 4.57
CA ALA A 167 13.78 0.91 5.14
C ALA A 167 13.78 -0.18 4.07
N VAL A 168 12.85 -0.15 3.11
CA VAL A 168 12.80 -1.10 2.00
C VAL A 168 14.08 -1.05 1.17
N GLU A 169 14.61 0.12 0.88
CA GLU A 169 15.85 0.32 0.12
C GLU A 169 17.09 -0.14 0.90
N GLU A 170 17.24 0.27 2.16
CA GLU A 170 18.37 -0.08 3.02
C GLU A 170 18.52 -1.60 3.18
N PHE A 171 17.39 -2.29 3.43
CA PHE A 171 17.36 -3.74 3.59
C PHE A 171 17.20 -4.50 2.27
N ARG A 172 17.15 -3.79 1.13
CA ARG A 172 17.04 -4.34 -0.23
C ARG A 172 15.86 -5.31 -0.38
N LEU A 173 14.73 -4.96 0.23
CA LEU A 173 13.53 -5.77 0.13
C LEU A 173 12.91 -5.65 -1.27
N SER A 174 12.53 -6.79 -1.82
CA SER A 174 12.05 -6.92 -3.20
C SER A 174 10.53 -6.99 -3.29
N GLY A 175 9.97 -6.78 -4.50
CA GLY A 175 8.59 -7.12 -4.86
C GLY A 175 7.62 -5.97 -5.03
N ILE A 176 7.99 -4.76 -4.58
CA ILE A 176 7.25 -3.52 -4.83
C ILE A 176 8.17 -2.46 -5.40
N ALA A 177 7.59 -1.46 -6.05
CA ALA A 177 8.27 -0.28 -6.56
C ALA A 177 7.62 0.99 -6.01
N PHE A 178 8.41 2.05 -5.88
CA PHE A 178 7.96 3.37 -5.43
C PHE A 178 7.95 4.33 -6.61
N GLU A 179 6.78 4.88 -6.93
CA GLU A 179 6.59 5.91 -7.94
C GLU A 179 6.44 7.26 -7.24
N GLU A 180 7.40 8.18 -7.40
CA GLU A 180 7.30 9.52 -6.84
C GLU A 180 6.14 10.27 -7.52
N ILE A 181 5.15 10.71 -6.72
CA ILE A 181 3.96 11.42 -7.19
C ILE A 181 3.94 12.87 -6.73
N TRP A 182 4.75 13.22 -5.73
CA TRP A 182 4.85 14.57 -5.21
C TRP A 182 6.14 14.78 -4.41
N ALA A 183 6.69 15.97 -4.52
CA ALA A 183 7.75 16.48 -3.65
C ALA A 183 7.37 17.87 -3.14
N SER A 184 7.67 18.15 -1.86
CA SER A 184 7.51 19.51 -1.33
C SER A 184 8.48 20.44 -2.04
N ASP A 185 8.01 21.60 -2.48
CA ASP A 185 8.87 22.68 -2.97
C ASP A 185 9.80 23.10 -1.83
N SER A 186 11.07 22.73 -1.93
CA SER A 186 12.11 23.17 -0.99
C SER A 186 12.44 24.63 -1.30
N THR A 187 11.51 25.55 -1.04
CA THR A 187 11.86 26.98 -0.95
C THR A 187 12.11 27.24 0.53
N PRO A 188 13.36 27.44 0.96
CA PRO A 188 13.60 27.94 2.31
C PRO A 188 12.99 29.35 2.40
N GLU A 189 12.09 29.54 3.38
CA GLU A 189 11.72 30.89 3.85
C GLU A 189 12.93 31.59 4.48
#